data_d9ac099ae5bb0b5236a12ad169ee43bc
#
_entry.id   d9ac099ae5bb0b5236a12ad169ee43bc
#
_cell.length_a   1.000
_cell.length_b   1.000
_cell.length_c   1.000
_cell.angle_alpha   90.00
_cell.angle_beta   90.00
_cell.angle_gamma   90.00
#
_symmetry.space_group_name_H-M   'P 1'
#
loop_
_entity.id
_entity.type
_entity.pdbx_description
1 polymer ?
#
loop_
_entity_poly.entity_id
_entity_poly.type
_entity_poly.pdbx_seq_one_letter_code
_entity_poly.pdbx_strand_id
1 'polypeptide(L)'
;LGLESSQGAVDLAELAAERLVLYVYPRAGRTERPGWDAIPGARGCTPQSCAFRDHAAELRGLEALVAGVSAQSLAEQVRFAELNHMPFPIVSDERLRLREALGFPTFEVDGDVLYKRVTVIAERRSIVKVFYPVFPPDRNAVDVITWLRGKASA
;
A
#
# COMPACT_ATOMS: atom_id res chain seq x y z
N LEU A 1 0.79 7.79 -13.52
CA LEU A 1 1.92 8.10 -12.68
C LEU A 1 2.90 6.92 -12.65
N GLY A 2 4.09 7.13 -13.20
CA GLY A 2 5.12 6.09 -13.27
C GLY A 2 6.04 6.14 -12.05
N LEU A 3 6.26 4.99 -11.42
CA LEU A 3 7.12 4.86 -10.25
C LEU A 3 7.94 3.57 -10.35
N GLU A 4 9.08 3.54 -9.68
CA GLU A 4 9.90 2.34 -9.59
C GLU A 4 9.38 1.40 -8.51
N SER A 5 9.53 0.10 -8.73
CA SER A 5 9.05 -0.90 -7.79
C SER A 5 9.98 -2.12 -7.75
N SER A 6 9.68 -3.04 -6.85
CA SER A 6 10.37 -4.33 -6.74
C SER A 6 10.26 -5.18 -8.01
N GLN A 7 9.32 -4.84 -8.89
CA GLN A 7 9.12 -5.54 -10.17
C GLN A 7 9.45 -4.66 -11.38
N GLY A 8 10.25 -3.61 -11.16
CA GLY A 8 10.62 -2.65 -12.20
C GLY A 8 9.70 -1.44 -12.21
N ALA A 9 9.77 -0.64 -13.27
CA ALA A 9 8.93 0.53 -13.42
C ALA A 9 7.46 0.12 -13.60
N VAL A 10 6.56 0.77 -12.87
CA VAL A 10 5.12 0.53 -13.00
C VAL A 10 4.41 1.87 -13.21
N ASP A 11 3.31 1.84 -13.95
CA ASP A 11 2.41 2.98 -14.08
C ASP A 11 1.14 2.65 -13.31
N LEU A 12 0.89 3.40 -12.24
CA LEU A 12 -0.26 3.16 -11.38
C LEU A 12 -1.58 3.32 -12.11
N ALA A 13 -1.66 4.24 -13.08
CA ALA A 13 -2.86 4.42 -13.87
C ALA A 13 -3.15 3.19 -14.75
N GLU A 14 -2.12 2.56 -15.29
CA GLU A 14 -2.28 1.32 -16.05
C GLU A 14 -2.70 0.16 -15.16
N LEU A 15 -2.11 0.05 -13.97
CA LEU A 15 -2.52 -0.96 -13.00
C LEU A 15 -3.98 -0.77 -12.57
N ALA A 16 -4.45 0.46 -12.53
CA ALA A 16 -5.82 0.80 -12.16
C ALA A 16 -6.80 0.77 -13.33
N ALA A 17 -6.37 0.36 -14.53
CA ALA A 17 -7.24 0.34 -15.71
C ALA A 17 -8.51 -0.49 -15.49
N GLU A 18 -8.40 -1.60 -14.81
CA GLU A 18 -9.56 -2.40 -14.39
C GLU A 18 -9.82 -2.19 -12.90
N ARG A 19 -9.00 -2.79 -12.04
CA ARG A 19 -9.14 -2.65 -10.59
C ARG A 19 -7.78 -2.78 -9.91
N LEU A 20 -7.45 -1.82 -9.07
CA LEU A 20 -6.22 -1.82 -8.28
C LEU A 20 -6.55 -1.56 -6.82
N VAL A 21 -6.00 -2.39 -5.94
CA VAL A 21 -5.93 -2.12 -4.51
C VAL A 21 -4.53 -1.57 -4.23
N LEU A 22 -4.46 -0.31 -3.84
CA LEU A 22 -3.20 0.35 -3.51
C LEU A 22 -3.18 0.63 -2.02
N TYR A 23 -2.32 -0.07 -1.28
CA TYR A 23 -2.16 0.21 0.14
C TYR A 23 -0.89 1.02 0.37
N VAL A 24 -1.05 2.15 1.04
CA VAL A 24 0.01 3.11 1.33
C VAL A 24 0.35 2.99 2.81
N TYR A 25 1.63 2.90 3.13
CA TYR A 25 2.07 2.68 4.50
C TYR A 25 3.32 3.50 4.84
N PRO A 26 3.55 3.77 6.14
CA PRO A 26 4.69 4.61 6.54
C PRO A 26 6.04 3.95 6.25
N ARG A 27 6.26 2.75 6.77
CA ARG A 27 7.56 2.06 6.62
C ARG A 27 7.42 0.59 6.99
N ALA A 28 7.82 -0.29 6.09
CA ALA A 28 7.83 -1.73 6.33
C ALA A 28 9.26 -2.22 6.54
N GLY A 29 9.40 -3.32 7.29
CA GLY A 29 10.67 -4.03 7.46
C GLY A 29 11.61 -3.49 8.52
N ARG A 30 11.42 -2.25 8.99
CA ARG A 30 12.25 -1.65 10.03
C ARG A 30 11.42 -0.74 10.91
N THR A 31 11.45 -1.01 12.22
CA THR A 31 10.74 -0.20 13.21
C THR A 31 11.69 0.20 14.34
N GLU A 32 12.97 0.36 14.03
CA GLU A 32 14.03 0.58 15.03
C GLU A 32 14.14 2.02 15.53
N ARG A 33 13.31 2.94 15.02
CA ARG A 33 13.33 4.32 15.49
C ARG A 33 12.76 4.41 16.89
N PRO A 34 13.45 5.11 17.82
CA PRO A 34 12.89 5.35 19.14
C PRO A 34 11.53 6.03 19.03
N GLY A 35 10.56 5.51 19.78
CA GLY A 35 9.22 6.09 19.78
C GLY A 35 8.33 5.73 18.59
N TRP A 36 8.79 4.86 17.68
CA TRP A 36 8.00 4.46 16.52
C TRP A 36 6.61 3.91 16.91
N ASP A 37 6.59 3.03 17.94
CA ASP A 37 5.34 2.42 18.40
C ASP A 37 4.39 3.42 19.06
N ALA A 38 4.89 4.57 19.49
CA ALA A 38 4.09 5.62 20.09
C ALA A 38 3.42 6.53 19.04
N ILE A 39 3.80 6.43 17.77
CA ILE A 39 3.22 7.24 16.70
C ILE A 39 1.91 6.58 16.24
N PRO A 40 0.76 7.26 16.35
CA PRO A 40 -0.50 6.66 15.91
C PRO A 40 -0.47 6.24 14.45
N GLY A 41 -0.81 4.99 14.19
CA GLY A 41 -0.90 4.45 12.83
C GLY A 41 0.42 4.06 12.17
N ALA A 42 1.57 4.28 12.81
CA ALA A 42 2.86 3.94 12.21
C ALA A 42 3.17 2.44 12.25
N ARG A 43 2.71 1.77 13.28
CA ARG A 43 2.95 0.36 13.54
C ARG A 43 2.10 -0.53 12.63
N GLY A 44 2.63 -1.68 12.21
CA GLY A 44 1.85 -2.71 11.54
C GLY A 44 2.01 -2.79 10.03
N CYS A 45 3.02 -2.12 9.45
CA CYS A 45 3.23 -2.16 8.00
C CYS A 45 3.58 -3.55 7.49
N THR A 46 4.44 -4.28 8.19
CA THR A 46 4.80 -5.64 7.81
C THR A 46 3.61 -6.60 7.93
N PRO A 47 2.86 -6.63 9.05
CA PRO A 47 1.65 -7.44 9.12
C PRO A 47 0.61 -7.08 8.06
N GLN A 48 0.43 -5.81 7.74
CA GLN A 48 -0.48 -5.38 6.68
C GLN A 48 -0.07 -5.94 5.33
N SER A 49 1.20 -5.77 4.96
CA SER A 49 1.74 -6.26 3.69
C SER A 49 1.66 -7.78 3.58
N CYS A 50 1.99 -8.48 4.65
CA CYS A 50 1.91 -9.95 4.67
C CYS A 50 0.47 -10.44 4.55
N ALA A 51 -0.50 -9.73 5.13
CA ALA A 51 -1.91 -10.06 4.98
C ALA A 51 -2.36 -9.93 3.51
N PHE A 52 -1.96 -8.87 2.82
CA PHE A 52 -2.24 -8.73 1.40
C PHE A 52 -1.55 -9.82 0.57
N ARG A 53 -0.32 -10.16 0.91
CA ARG A 53 0.39 -11.28 0.26
C ARG A 53 -0.39 -12.59 0.41
N ASP A 54 -0.82 -12.90 1.62
CA ASP A 54 -1.49 -14.15 1.92
C ASP A 54 -2.88 -14.25 1.26
N HIS A 55 -3.49 -13.11 0.96
CA HIS A 55 -4.78 -13.03 0.29
C HIS A 55 -4.67 -12.68 -1.21
N ALA A 56 -3.46 -12.70 -1.79
CA ALA A 56 -3.25 -12.26 -3.17
C ALA A 56 -4.05 -13.09 -4.18
N ALA A 57 -4.11 -14.40 -4.01
CA ALA A 57 -4.87 -15.26 -4.91
C ALA A 57 -6.37 -14.97 -4.85
N GLU A 58 -6.87 -14.72 -3.65
CA GLU A 58 -8.28 -14.38 -3.43
C GLU A 58 -8.63 -13.05 -4.09
N LEU A 59 -7.75 -12.04 -3.95
CA LEU A 59 -7.93 -10.74 -4.59
C LEU A 59 -7.88 -10.86 -6.12
N ARG A 60 -6.98 -11.69 -6.64
CA ARG A 60 -6.93 -11.94 -8.07
C ARG A 60 -8.22 -12.58 -8.58
N GLY A 61 -8.82 -13.47 -7.81
CA GLY A 61 -10.13 -14.05 -8.11
C GLY A 61 -11.25 -13.01 -8.14
N LEU A 62 -11.05 -11.86 -7.49
CA LEU A 62 -11.97 -10.73 -7.55
C LEU A 62 -11.55 -9.69 -8.60
N GLU A 63 -10.63 -10.08 -9.50
CA GLU A 63 -10.11 -9.25 -10.58
C GLU A 63 -9.39 -7.99 -10.07
N ALA A 64 -8.78 -8.06 -8.90
CA ALA A 64 -8.05 -6.96 -8.29
C ALA A 64 -6.55 -7.20 -8.34
N LEU A 65 -5.82 -6.26 -8.91
CA LEU A 65 -4.38 -6.18 -8.77
C LEU A 65 -4.07 -5.48 -7.44
N VAL A 66 -2.89 -5.75 -6.88
CA VAL A 66 -2.46 -5.17 -5.61
C VAL A 66 -1.09 -4.52 -5.80
N ALA A 67 -0.88 -3.39 -5.16
CA ALA A 67 0.45 -2.78 -5.03
C ALA A 67 0.57 -2.13 -3.66
N GLY A 68 1.73 -2.27 -3.05
CA GLY A 68 2.06 -1.55 -1.82
C GLY A 68 2.97 -0.37 -2.15
N VAL A 69 2.85 0.72 -1.42
CA VAL A 69 3.69 1.89 -1.66
C VAL A 69 4.07 2.58 -0.36
N SER A 70 5.31 3.04 -0.28
CA SER A 70 5.78 3.90 0.80
C SER A 70 6.81 4.89 0.25
N ALA A 71 7.21 5.85 1.08
CA ALA A 71 8.26 6.82 0.74
C ALA A 71 9.67 6.24 0.93
N GLN A 72 9.80 4.96 1.23
CA GLN A 72 11.09 4.31 1.38
C GLN A 72 11.83 4.23 0.05
N SER A 73 13.17 4.08 0.11
CA SER A 73 13.99 3.96 -1.08
C SER A 73 13.65 2.69 -1.88
N LEU A 74 13.99 2.69 -3.15
CA LEU A 74 13.80 1.51 -4.00
C LEU A 74 14.56 0.31 -3.43
N ALA A 75 15.78 0.51 -2.95
CA ALA A 75 16.59 -0.57 -2.36
C ALA A 75 15.89 -1.20 -1.16
N GLU A 76 15.30 -0.40 -0.28
CA GLU A 76 14.54 -0.90 0.87
C GLU A 76 13.29 -1.67 0.44
N GLN A 77 12.58 -1.18 -0.56
CA GLN A 77 11.38 -1.83 -1.08
C GLN A 77 11.69 -3.15 -1.77
N VAL A 78 12.77 -3.21 -2.54
CA VAL A 78 13.23 -4.47 -3.17
C VAL A 78 13.59 -5.49 -2.10
N ARG A 79 14.35 -5.07 -1.07
CA ARG A 79 14.75 -5.95 0.02
C ARG A 79 13.53 -6.50 0.77
N PHE A 80 12.58 -5.64 1.08
CA PHE A 80 11.37 -6.04 1.77
C PHE A 80 10.57 -7.06 0.94
N ALA A 81 10.43 -6.81 -0.35
CA ALA A 81 9.69 -7.69 -1.25
C ALA A 81 10.34 -9.07 -1.35
N GLU A 82 11.67 -9.12 -1.44
CA GLU A 82 12.41 -10.38 -1.51
C GLU A 82 12.31 -11.18 -0.21
N LEU A 83 12.52 -10.50 0.92
CA LEU A 83 12.48 -11.16 2.23
C LEU A 83 11.10 -11.73 2.56
N ASN A 84 10.05 -11.11 2.08
CA ASN A 84 8.68 -11.49 2.39
C ASN A 84 7.94 -12.15 1.21
N HIS A 85 8.65 -12.43 0.13
CA HIS A 85 8.10 -13.13 -1.04
C HIS A 85 6.82 -12.46 -1.58
N MET A 86 6.89 -11.14 -1.80
CA MET A 86 5.74 -10.37 -2.28
C MET A 86 5.43 -10.69 -3.74
N PRO A 87 4.20 -11.15 -4.06
CA PRO A 87 3.83 -11.50 -5.43
C PRO A 87 3.36 -10.32 -6.27
N PHE A 88 3.31 -9.13 -5.70
CA PHE A 88 2.88 -7.91 -6.37
C PHE A 88 3.92 -6.80 -6.19
N PRO A 89 3.85 -5.71 -6.96
CA PRO A 89 4.84 -4.64 -6.86
C PRO A 89 4.83 -3.95 -5.49
N ILE A 90 6.02 -3.74 -4.94
CA ILE A 90 6.26 -2.91 -3.76
C ILE A 90 6.94 -1.65 -4.28
N VAL A 91 6.21 -0.55 -4.27
CA VAL A 91 6.52 0.68 -4.99
C VAL A 91 7.26 1.68 -4.10
N SER A 92 8.27 2.32 -4.66
CA SER A 92 9.02 3.38 -3.98
C SER A 92 8.53 4.75 -4.47
N ASP A 93 8.09 5.58 -3.54
CA ASP A 93 7.66 6.95 -3.83
C ASP A 93 8.41 7.94 -2.93
N GLU A 94 9.75 7.92 -3.03
CA GLU A 94 10.61 8.79 -2.22
C GLU A 94 10.33 10.28 -2.42
N ARG A 95 9.83 10.65 -3.59
CA ARG A 95 9.55 12.07 -3.92
C ARG A 95 8.14 12.49 -3.59
N LEU A 96 7.37 11.63 -2.93
CA LEU A 96 6.00 11.93 -2.48
C LEU A 96 5.10 12.40 -3.64
N ARG A 97 5.23 11.76 -4.79
CA ARG A 97 4.47 12.14 -5.99
C ARG A 97 2.99 11.86 -5.83
N LEU A 98 2.62 10.83 -5.07
CA LEU A 98 1.22 10.55 -4.78
C LEU A 98 0.60 11.62 -3.89
N ARG A 99 1.39 12.21 -2.98
CA ARG A 99 0.92 13.35 -2.19
C ARG A 99 0.59 14.53 -3.10
N GLU A 100 1.48 14.84 -4.05
CA GLU A 100 1.25 15.92 -4.99
C GLU A 100 0.07 15.67 -5.92
N ALA A 101 -0.06 14.45 -6.42
CA ALA A 101 -1.09 14.11 -7.39
C ALA A 101 -2.47 13.89 -6.77
N LEU A 102 -2.54 13.27 -5.59
CA LEU A 102 -3.80 12.80 -5.00
C LEU A 102 -4.05 13.32 -3.59
N GLY A 103 -3.13 14.09 -3.03
CA GLY A 103 -3.31 14.64 -1.69
C GLY A 103 -3.21 13.63 -0.56
N PHE A 104 -2.49 12.53 -0.73
CA PHE A 104 -2.36 11.53 0.32
C PHE A 104 -1.68 12.12 1.56
N PRO A 105 -2.18 11.78 2.77
CA PRO A 105 -1.68 12.39 4.02
C PRO A 105 -0.29 11.88 4.38
N THR A 106 0.50 12.77 4.98
CA THR A 106 1.87 12.48 5.42
C THR A 106 2.09 12.96 6.85
N PHE A 107 3.19 12.52 7.45
CA PHE A 107 3.64 13.01 8.74
C PHE A 107 5.17 13.02 8.78
N GLU A 108 5.75 13.76 9.72
CA GLU A 108 7.19 13.87 9.86
C GLU A 108 7.70 13.09 11.08
N VAL A 109 8.81 12.38 10.91
CA VAL A 109 9.53 11.67 11.97
C VAL A 109 11.01 11.89 11.76
N ASP A 110 11.67 12.52 12.72
CA ASP A 110 13.13 12.74 12.69
C ASP A 110 13.62 13.36 11.37
N GLY A 111 12.87 14.30 10.83
CA GLY A 111 13.19 14.98 9.58
C GLY A 111 12.77 14.27 8.33
N ASP A 112 12.27 13.02 8.42
CA ASP A 112 11.75 12.30 7.27
C ASP A 112 10.24 12.52 7.15
N VAL A 113 9.77 12.68 5.91
CA VAL A 113 8.35 12.75 5.62
C VAL A 113 7.87 11.39 5.15
N LEU A 114 6.91 10.81 5.85
CA LEU A 114 6.39 9.49 5.57
C LEU A 114 4.88 9.57 5.30
N TYR A 115 4.37 8.63 4.52
CA TYR A 115 2.93 8.53 4.30
C TYR A 115 2.23 8.01 5.55
N LYS A 116 1.07 8.58 5.84
CA LYS A 116 0.12 7.95 6.76
C LYS A 116 -0.48 6.73 6.05
N ARG A 117 -0.97 5.79 6.84
CA ARG A 117 -1.56 4.56 6.30
C ARG A 117 -2.92 4.87 5.69
N VAL A 118 -3.05 4.58 4.40
CA VAL A 118 -4.30 4.71 3.67
C VAL A 118 -4.35 3.63 2.59
N THR A 119 -5.51 3.03 2.39
CA THR A 119 -5.71 2.06 1.31
C THR A 119 -6.83 2.56 0.42
N VAL A 120 -6.60 2.52 -0.88
CA VAL A 120 -7.61 2.93 -1.85
C VAL A 120 -7.88 1.80 -2.83
N ILE A 121 -9.10 1.74 -3.33
CA ILE A 121 -9.46 0.89 -4.45
C ILE A 121 -9.76 1.81 -5.62
N ALA A 122 -9.08 1.57 -6.74
CA ALA A 122 -9.28 2.31 -7.97
C ALA A 122 -9.85 1.38 -9.03
N GLU A 123 -10.82 1.86 -9.79
CA GLU A 123 -11.39 1.16 -10.92
C GLU A 123 -11.46 2.13 -12.09
N ARG A 124 -11.06 1.67 -13.29
CA ARG A 124 -11.06 2.50 -14.50
C ARG A 124 -10.31 3.83 -14.27
N ARG A 125 -9.19 3.73 -13.58
CA ARG A 125 -8.29 4.86 -13.27
C ARG A 125 -8.88 5.90 -12.32
N SER A 126 -9.95 5.58 -11.60
CA SER A 126 -10.57 6.48 -10.62
C SER A 126 -10.67 5.81 -9.27
N ILE A 127 -10.42 6.55 -8.19
CA ILE A 127 -10.56 6.04 -6.84
C ILE A 127 -12.06 5.90 -6.53
N VAL A 128 -12.48 4.68 -6.17
CA VAL A 128 -13.87 4.38 -5.86
C VAL A 128 -14.11 4.08 -4.39
N LYS A 129 -13.06 3.80 -3.63
CA LYS A 129 -13.17 3.52 -2.18
C LYS A 129 -11.88 3.90 -1.48
N VAL A 130 -12.01 4.51 -0.31
CA VAL A 130 -10.88 4.87 0.55
C VAL A 130 -11.09 4.23 1.92
N PHE A 131 -10.04 3.56 2.42
CA PHE A 131 -9.96 3.08 3.80
C PHE A 131 -9.00 3.99 4.56
N TYR A 132 -9.51 4.85 5.41
CA TYR A 132 -8.70 5.78 6.18
C TYR A 132 -9.49 6.28 7.40
N PRO A 133 -8.94 6.18 8.61
CA PRO A 133 -7.69 5.47 8.94
C PRO A 133 -7.83 3.95 8.78
N VAL A 134 -6.70 3.26 8.71
CA VAL A 134 -6.65 1.80 8.62
C VAL A 134 -6.30 1.24 10.00
N PHE A 135 -7.23 0.50 10.60
CA PHE A 135 -6.99 -0.11 11.91
C PHE A 135 -7.93 -1.28 12.15
N PRO A 136 -7.43 -2.43 12.61
CA PRO A 136 -5.99 -2.75 12.69
C PRO A 136 -5.40 -3.04 11.31
N PRO A 137 -4.12 -2.74 11.09
CA PRO A 137 -3.52 -2.89 9.75
C PRO A 137 -3.55 -4.30 9.18
N ASP A 138 -3.41 -5.31 10.03
CA ASP A 138 -3.40 -6.71 9.61
C ASP A 138 -4.78 -7.22 9.15
N ARG A 139 -5.86 -6.46 9.40
CA ARG A 139 -7.19 -6.79 8.93
C ARG A 139 -7.56 -6.08 7.63
N ASN A 140 -6.73 -5.19 7.17
CA ASN A 140 -7.06 -4.36 6.00
C ASN A 140 -7.35 -5.18 4.75
N ALA A 141 -6.56 -6.24 4.49
CA ALA A 141 -6.79 -7.10 3.34
C ALA A 141 -8.17 -7.77 3.38
N VAL A 142 -8.58 -8.25 4.56
CA VAL A 142 -9.90 -8.86 4.74
C VAL A 142 -11.01 -7.82 4.54
N ASP A 143 -10.82 -6.62 5.05
CA ASP A 143 -11.80 -5.54 4.89
C ASP A 143 -11.97 -5.15 3.41
N VAL A 144 -10.87 -5.12 2.68
CA VAL A 144 -10.88 -4.86 1.23
C VAL A 144 -11.65 -5.96 0.49
N ILE A 145 -11.37 -7.21 0.80
CA ILE A 145 -12.03 -8.36 0.19
C ILE A 145 -13.54 -8.31 0.49
N THR A 146 -13.91 -8.03 1.72
CA THR A 146 -15.31 -7.92 2.12
C THR A 146 -16.04 -6.85 1.30
N TRP A 147 -15.41 -5.70 1.12
CA TRP A 147 -16.01 -4.63 0.31
C TRP A 147 -16.16 -5.05 -1.15
N LEU A 148 -15.13 -5.67 -1.73
CA LEU A 148 -15.15 -6.12 -3.12
C LEU A 148 -16.23 -7.19 -3.35
N ARG A 149 -16.39 -8.12 -2.41
CA ARG A 149 -17.43 -9.14 -2.50
C ARG A 149 -18.83 -8.54 -2.39
N GLY A 150 -19.00 -7.58 -1.51
CA GLY A 150 -20.27 -6.87 -1.39
C GLY A 150 -20.64 -6.13 -2.66
N LYS A 151 -19.68 -5.52 -3.33
CA LYS A 151 -19.88 -4.86 -4.61
C LYS A 151 -20.23 -5.84 -5.73
N ALA A 152 -19.58 -7.01 -5.75
CA ALA A 152 -19.86 -8.03 -6.74
C ALA A 152 -21.25 -8.63 -6.59
N SER A 153 -21.81 -8.61 -5.37
CA SER A 153 -23.15 -9.13 -5.07
C SER A 153 -24.25 -8.11 -5.34
N ALA A 154 -23.88 -6.87 -5.54
CA ALA A 154 -24.82 -5.80 -5.84
C ALA A 154 -25.01 -5.68 -7.34
#